data_5eb5acc38e353dcfa053b4c698a1a48c
#
_entry.id   5eb5acc38e353dcfa053b4c698a1a48c
#
_cell.length_a   1.000
_cell.length_b   1.000
_cell.length_c   1.000
_cell.angle_alpha   90.00
_cell.angle_beta   90.00
_cell.angle_gamma   90.00
#
_symmetry.space_group_name_H-M   'P 1'
#
loop_
_entity.id
_entity.type
_entity.pdbx_description
1 polymer ?
#
loop_
_entity_poly.entity_id
_entity_poly.type
_entity_poly.pdbx_seq_one_letter_code
_entity_poly.pdbx_strand_id
1 'polypeptide(L)'
;MTTSTKQYRVGMIGAGAVVQRGHIPNFQAVPNVQVVAICDVNLARAQEAAQATGVAAAYCDYKQMLSKEGLDIVVVATPNIFHKPMTIDALRAGANVLCEKPLALSAADALEMYGVADEMGKLLAVGTHYRYSNPVQVAKQQVDAGFFGDIYAARTIWNRRSGIPGYGSWFTNNDLAGGGGLFDIGIHALDRALYLMNYPEPVSVSGASYAKFGPRGLGLGGWGMDKQRPTPGARFDVDDFTWGFVRFANGETLILEVSWAAHFEDQFYTELYGTEGGAYIGSEERIELYTNLNSQPVNIPVNVPRGGNSYGRFALDYVRQLEGETTDVVTREQALISVKIIEGIQKSAASGVESRIA
;
A
#
# COMPACT_ATOMS: atom_id res chain seq x y z
N MET A 1 -26.64 5.58 -16.85
CA MET A 1 -25.54 4.67 -16.52
C MET A 1 -25.57 3.57 -17.56
N THR A 2 -24.66 3.59 -18.52
CA THR A 2 -24.50 2.50 -19.49
C THR A 2 -23.85 1.35 -18.72
N THR A 3 -24.61 0.29 -18.46
CA THR A 3 -24.07 -0.94 -17.90
C THR A 3 -23.06 -1.50 -18.90
N SER A 4 -21.79 -1.50 -18.56
CA SER A 4 -20.76 -2.21 -19.31
C SER A 4 -21.18 -3.66 -19.48
N THR A 5 -21.23 -4.11 -20.72
CA THR A 5 -21.53 -5.54 -21.05
C THR A 5 -20.25 -6.38 -21.01
N LYS A 6 -19.09 -5.76 -20.79
CA LYS A 6 -17.80 -6.46 -20.78
C LYS A 6 -17.62 -7.23 -19.47
N GLN A 7 -17.35 -8.51 -19.58
CA GLN A 7 -16.91 -9.36 -18.48
C GLN A 7 -15.39 -9.31 -18.38
N TYR A 8 -14.85 -8.99 -17.22
CA TYR A 8 -13.40 -8.96 -16.94
C TYR A 8 -12.94 -10.28 -16.36
N ARG A 9 -11.97 -10.91 -17.00
CA ARG A 9 -11.31 -12.14 -16.53
C ARG A 9 -10.06 -11.76 -15.74
N VAL A 10 -10.00 -12.19 -14.47
CA VAL A 10 -8.93 -11.82 -13.53
C VAL A 10 -8.06 -13.03 -13.20
N GLY A 11 -6.74 -12.86 -13.31
CA GLY A 11 -5.74 -13.83 -12.83
C GLY A 11 -4.97 -13.28 -11.62
N MET A 12 -4.64 -14.14 -10.67
CA MET A 12 -3.86 -13.80 -9.48
C MET A 12 -2.46 -14.40 -9.55
N ILE A 13 -1.42 -13.60 -9.45
CA ILE A 13 -0.03 -14.07 -9.29
C ILE A 13 0.37 -13.91 -7.83
N GLY A 14 0.51 -15.02 -7.14
CA GLY A 14 0.61 -15.19 -5.71
C GLY A 14 -0.65 -15.84 -5.14
N ALA A 15 -0.49 -16.73 -4.16
CA ALA A 15 -1.60 -17.36 -3.42
C ALA A 15 -1.46 -17.11 -1.91
N GLY A 16 -0.89 -15.96 -1.53
CA GLY A 16 -0.73 -15.55 -0.14
C GLY A 16 -2.03 -15.07 0.51
N ALA A 17 -1.95 -14.74 1.79
CA ALA A 17 -3.12 -14.32 2.57
C ALA A 17 -3.81 -13.07 2.00
N VAL A 18 -3.07 -12.10 1.44
CA VAL A 18 -3.65 -10.90 0.83
C VAL A 18 -4.50 -11.24 -0.38
N VAL A 19 -4.07 -12.20 -1.19
CA VAL A 19 -4.83 -12.66 -2.36
C VAL A 19 -6.12 -13.34 -1.93
N GLN A 20 -6.03 -14.31 -0.99
CA GLN A 20 -7.16 -15.10 -0.56
C GLN A 20 -8.21 -14.31 0.25
N ARG A 21 -7.78 -13.37 1.09
CA ARG A 21 -8.66 -12.63 2.00
C ARG A 21 -8.98 -11.21 1.52
N GLY A 22 -8.05 -10.60 0.78
CA GLY A 22 -8.17 -9.22 0.28
C GLY A 22 -8.66 -9.18 -1.16
N HIS A 23 -7.94 -9.76 -2.13
CA HIS A 23 -8.26 -9.55 -3.54
C HIS A 23 -9.39 -10.43 -4.07
N ILE A 24 -9.29 -11.74 -3.95
CA ILE A 24 -10.26 -12.65 -4.58
C ILE A 24 -11.71 -12.35 -4.18
N PRO A 25 -12.09 -12.32 -2.88
CA PRO A 25 -13.49 -12.11 -2.50
C PRO A 25 -14.01 -10.73 -2.95
N ASN A 26 -13.14 -9.72 -3.01
CA ASN A 26 -13.53 -8.38 -3.39
C ASN A 26 -13.65 -8.19 -4.90
N PHE A 27 -12.79 -8.80 -5.71
CA PHE A 27 -12.98 -8.84 -7.16
C PHE A 27 -14.20 -9.69 -7.55
N GLN A 28 -14.44 -10.81 -6.89
CA GLN A 28 -15.64 -11.63 -7.11
C GLN A 28 -16.95 -10.91 -6.74
N ALA A 29 -16.89 -9.91 -5.87
CA ALA A 29 -18.06 -9.09 -5.52
C ALA A 29 -18.38 -8.00 -6.55
N VAL A 30 -17.49 -7.71 -7.51
CA VAL A 30 -17.77 -6.77 -8.61
C VAL A 30 -18.58 -7.47 -9.69
N PRO A 31 -19.77 -6.97 -10.08
CA PRO A 31 -20.74 -7.74 -10.90
C PRO A 31 -20.24 -8.25 -12.25
N ASN A 32 -19.32 -7.51 -12.89
CA ASN A 32 -18.79 -7.84 -14.22
C ASN A 32 -17.36 -8.39 -14.17
N VAL A 33 -16.98 -9.01 -13.06
CA VAL A 33 -15.64 -9.59 -12.84
C VAL A 33 -15.72 -11.06 -12.51
N GLN A 34 -14.84 -11.85 -13.10
CA GLN A 34 -14.64 -13.26 -12.77
C GLN A 34 -13.17 -13.52 -12.48
N VAL A 35 -12.84 -13.99 -11.28
CA VAL A 35 -11.51 -14.51 -10.96
C VAL A 35 -11.43 -15.94 -11.49
N VAL A 36 -10.58 -16.15 -12.50
CA VAL A 36 -10.54 -17.43 -13.26
C VAL A 36 -9.33 -18.29 -12.94
N ALA A 37 -8.23 -17.68 -12.48
CA ALA A 37 -6.99 -18.42 -12.26
C ALA A 37 -6.17 -17.85 -11.10
N ILE A 38 -5.44 -18.73 -10.41
CA ILE A 38 -4.45 -18.42 -9.38
C ILE A 38 -3.13 -19.09 -9.74
N CYS A 39 -2.02 -18.39 -9.57
CA CYS A 39 -0.67 -18.93 -9.73
C CYS A 39 0.16 -18.74 -8.46
N ASP A 40 0.88 -19.76 -8.04
CA ASP A 40 1.93 -19.67 -7.00
C ASP A 40 3.04 -20.67 -7.35
N VAL A 41 4.30 -20.34 -7.08
CA VAL A 41 5.42 -21.29 -7.32
C VAL A 41 5.22 -22.61 -6.58
N ASN A 42 4.49 -22.61 -5.48
CA ASN A 42 4.00 -23.80 -4.82
C ASN A 42 2.61 -24.17 -5.35
N LEU A 43 2.57 -25.14 -6.27
CA LEU A 43 1.32 -25.58 -6.90
C LEU A 43 0.26 -26.05 -5.90
N ALA A 44 0.66 -26.74 -4.83
CA ALA A 44 -0.28 -27.19 -3.80
C ALA A 44 -0.97 -25.98 -3.13
N ARG A 45 -0.22 -24.92 -2.79
CA ARG A 45 -0.78 -23.67 -2.26
C ARG A 45 -1.76 -23.02 -3.24
N ALA A 46 -1.42 -22.99 -4.54
CA ALA A 46 -2.32 -22.45 -5.56
C ALA A 46 -3.62 -23.26 -5.67
N GLN A 47 -3.54 -24.59 -5.61
CA GLN A 47 -4.68 -25.48 -5.63
C GLN A 47 -5.57 -25.36 -4.39
N GLU A 48 -4.98 -25.29 -3.19
CA GLU A 48 -5.70 -25.05 -1.93
C GLU A 48 -6.43 -23.72 -1.95
N ALA A 49 -5.75 -22.66 -2.41
CA ALA A 49 -6.35 -21.34 -2.54
C ALA A 49 -7.50 -21.33 -3.57
N ALA A 50 -7.31 -21.97 -4.72
CA ALA A 50 -8.33 -22.10 -5.74
C ALA A 50 -9.58 -22.82 -5.22
N GLN A 51 -9.38 -23.95 -4.53
CA GLN A 51 -10.48 -24.70 -3.90
C GLN A 51 -11.22 -23.87 -2.84
N ALA A 52 -10.47 -23.19 -1.96
CA ALA A 52 -11.03 -22.39 -0.87
C ALA A 52 -11.83 -21.17 -1.36
N THR A 53 -11.49 -20.63 -2.54
CA THR A 53 -12.09 -19.41 -3.09
C THR A 53 -13.00 -19.63 -4.29
N GLY A 54 -13.16 -20.89 -4.74
CA GLY A 54 -13.99 -21.24 -5.89
C GLY A 54 -13.41 -20.83 -7.25
N VAL A 55 -12.08 -20.58 -7.33
CA VAL A 55 -11.40 -20.25 -8.59
C VAL A 55 -11.13 -21.53 -9.37
N ALA A 56 -11.38 -21.49 -10.71
CA ALA A 56 -11.42 -22.69 -11.52
C ALA A 56 -10.04 -23.31 -11.81
N ALA A 57 -9.00 -22.48 -11.98
CA ALA A 57 -7.69 -22.94 -12.44
C ALA A 57 -6.55 -22.55 -11.47
N ALA A 58 -5.60 -23.48 -11.29
CA ALA A 58 -4.40 -23.28 -10.50
C ALA A 58 -3.14 -23.58 -11.32
N TYR A 59 -2.13 -22.71 -11.22
CA TYR A 59 -0.89 -22.80 -11.96
C TYR A 59 0.33 -22.71 -11.03
N CYS A 60 1.46 -23.31 -11.43
CA CYS A 60 2.75 -23.09 -10.79
C CYS A 60 3.67 -22.18 -11.63
N ASP A 61 3.29 -21.87 -12.86
CA ASP A 61 3.99 -20.97 -13.77
C ASP A 61 3.01 -19.89 -14.26
N TYR A 62 3.28 -18.64 -13.86
CA TYR A 62 2.43 -17.49 -14.22
C TYR A 62 2.46 -17.21 -15.74
N LYS A 63 3.55 -17.54 -16.44
CA LYS A 63 3.64 -17.36 -17.91
C LYS A 63 2.67 -18.30 -18.63
N GLN A 64 2.52 -19.53 -18.13
CA GLN A 64 1.51 -20.43 -18.64
C GLN A 64 0.09 -19.91 -18.37
N MET A 65 -0.17 -19.38 -17.19
CA MET A 65 -1.45 -18.76 -16.86
C MET A 65 -1.75 -17.59 -17.80
N LEU A 66 -0.79 -16.64 -17.97
CA LEU A 66 -0.94 -15.50 -18.88
C LEU A 66 -1.25 -15.94 -20.33
N SER A 67 -0.61 -17.00 -20.82
CA SER A 67 -0.78 -17.44 -22.20
C SER A 67 -2.09 -18.21 -22.46
N LYS A 68 -2.69 -18.84 -21.44
CA LYS A 68 -3.83 -19.74 -21.58
C LYS A 68 -5.18 -19.11 -21.21
N GLU A 69 -5.20 -18.17 -20.26
CA GLU A 69 -6.47 -17.75 -19.63
C GLU A 69 -7.13 -16.53 -20.28
N GLY A 70 -6.47 -15.84 -21.20
CA GLY A 70 -7.04 -14.65 -21.85
C GLY A 70 -7.49 -13.60 -20.82
N LEU A 71 -6.53 -13.16 -19.98
CA LEU A 71 -6.81 -12.30 -18.84
C LEU A 71 -6.94 -10.83 -19.25
N ASP A 72 -7.98 -10.16 -18.76
CA ASP A 72 -8.15 -8.71 -18.87
C ASP A 72 -7.41 -7.96 -17.77
N ILE A 73 -7.34 -8.59 -16.58
CA ILE A 73 -6.73 -8.04 -15.37
C ILE A 73 -5.82 -9.09 -14.74
N VAL A 74 -4.64 -8.67 -14.31
CA VAL A 74 -3.73 -9.48 -13.50
C VAL A 74 -3.43 -8.76 -12.20
N VAL A 75 -3.62 -9.45 -11.08
CA VAL A 75 -3.18 -8.97 -9.76
C VAL A 75 -1.84 -9.62 -9.44
N VAL A 76 -0.81 -8.80 -9.24
CA VAL A 76 0.54 -9.24 -8.83
C VAL A 76 0.70 -9.02 -7.33
N ALA A 77 0.77 -10.11 -6.57
CA ALA A 77 0.86 -10.09 -5.10
C ALA A 77 1.88 -11.13 -4.59
N THR A 78 3.10 -10.94 -5.00
CA THR A 78 4.29 -11.78 -4.74
C THR A 78 5.27 -11.05 -3.80
N PRO A 79 6.42 -11.64 -3.42
CA PRO A 79 7.48 -10.85 -2.79
C PRO A 79 7.92 -9.67 -3.68
N ASN A 80 8.26 -8.54 -3.06
CA ASN A 80 8.41 -7.23 -3.71
C ASN A 80 9.36 -7.23 -4.92
N ILE A 81 10.47 -7.99 -4.85
CA ILE A 81 11.45 -8.09 -5.96
C ILE A 81 10.82 -8.60 -7.26
N PHE A 82 9.74 -9.38 -7.19
CA PHE A 82 9.08 -9.95 -8.35
C PHE A 82 7.97 -9.05 -8.91
N HIS A 83 7.61 -7.96 -8.24
CA HIS A 83 6.58 -7.04 -8.72
C HIS A 83 6.90 -6.51 -10.12
N LYS A 84 8.11 -5.99 -10.34
CA LYS A 84 8.53 -5.45 -11.63
C LYS A 84 8.47 -6.48 -12.76
N PRO A 85 9.21 -7.61 -12.73
CA PRO A 85 9.23 -8.54 -13.85
C PRO A 85 7.86 -9.15 -14.15
N MET A 86 7.07 -9.50 -13.13
CA MET A 86 5.75 -10.10 -13.31
C MET A 86 4.71 -9.09 -13.82
N THR A 87 4.78 -7.84 -13.37
CA THR A 87 3.95 -6.75 -13.91
C THR A 87 4.26 -6.49 -15.38
N ILE A 88 5.53 -6.38 -15.76
CA ILE A 88 5.94 -6.16 -17.14
C ILE A 88 5.47 -7.32 -18.04
N ASP A 89 5.65 -8.56 -17.62
CA ASP A 89 5.21 -9.72 -18.38
C ASP A 89 3.67 -9.75 -18.53
N ALA A 90 2.91 -9.39 -17.50
CA ALA A 90 1.45 -9.31 -17.55
C ALA A 90 0.95 -8.18 -18.47
N LEU A 91 1.57 -7.00 -18.41
CA LEU A 91 1.28 -5.88 -19.33
C LEU A 91 1.53 -6.28 -20.78
N ARG A 92 2.68 -6.89 -21.08
CA ARG A 92 3.05 -7.39 -22.42
C ARG A 92 2.15 -8.51 -22.92
N ALA A 93 1.56 -9.29 -22.00
CA ALA A 93 0.53 -10.27 -22.34
C ALA A 93 -0.84 -9.62 -22.67
N GLY A 94 -0.95 -8.28 -22.55
CA GLY A 94 -2.15 -7.52 -22.89
C GLY A 94 -3.14 -7.32 -21.76
N ALA A 95 -2.80 -7.67 -20.52
CA ALA A 95 -3.62 -7.44 -19.35
C ALA A 95 -3.39 -6.05 -18.73
N ASN A 96 -4.42 -5.48 -18.10
CA ASN A 96 -4.25 -4.41 -17.12
C ASN A 96 -3.73 -5.00 -15.81
N VAL A 97 -2.94 -4.25 -15.06
CA VAL A 97 -2.28 -4.81 -13.87
C VAL A 97 -2.63 -4.02 -12.61
N LEU A 98 -3.01 -4.74 -11.59
CA LEU A 98 -2.99 -4.29 -10.20
C LEU A 98 -1.77 -4.92 -9.53
N CYS A 99 -0.76 -4.11 -9.22
CA CYS A 99 0.42 -4.55 -8.48
C CYS A 99 0.26 -4.22 -6.99
N GLU A 100 0.52 -5.18 -6.10
CA GLU A 100 0.57 -4.90 -4.67
C GLU A 100 1.66 -3.88 -4.32
N LYS A 101 1.46 -3.25 -3.20
CA LYS A 101 2.42 -2.30 -2.63
C LYS A 101 3.62 -3.06 -1.97
N PRO A 102 4.80 -2.46 -1.95
CA PRO A 102 5.21 -1.29 -2.74
C PRO A 102 5.26 -1.63 -4.23
N LEU A 103 4.99 -0.66 -5.10
CA LEU A 103 4.96 -0.91 -6.55
C LEU A 103 6.28 -1.53 -7.05
N ALA A 104 7.40 -0.99 -6.57
CA ALA A 104 8.74 -1.40 -6.95
C ALA A 104 9.73 -1.12 -5.81
N LEU A 105 10.97 -1.62 -5.94
CA LEU A 105 12.05 -1.39 -4.98
C LEU A 105 12.78 -0.05 -5.23
N SER A 106 12.62 0.56 -6.41
CA SER A 106 13.21 1.85 -6.77
C SER A 106 12.28 2.66 -7.66
N ALA A 107 12.50 3.98 -7.71
CA ALA A 107 11.78 4.88 -8.61
C ALA A 107 12.08 4.55 -10.10
N ALA A 108 13.30 4.13 -10.41
CA ALA A 108 13.69 3.72 -11.77
C ALA A 108 12.90 2.48 -12.23
N ASP A 109 12.73 1.48 -11.35
CA ASP A 109 11.92 0.29 -11.66
C ASP A 109 10.45 0.64 -11.85
N ALA A 110 9.90 1.51 -11.00
CA ALA A 110 8.53 1.98 -11.14
C ALA A 110 8.30 2.74 -12.46
N LEU A 111 9.24 3.59 -12.86
CA LEU A 111 9.19 4.30 -14.15
C LEU A 111 9.22 3.34 -15.33
N GLU A 112 10.06 2.30 -15.30
CA GLU A 112 10.10 1.28 -16.35
C GLU A 112 8.76 0.52 -16.44
N MET A 113 8.17 0.14 -15.31
CA MET A 113 6.86 -0.51 -15.27
C MET A 113 5.76 0.36 -15.91
N TYR A 114 5.73 1.65 -15.57
CA TYR A 114 4.78 2.59 -16.18
C TYR A 114 5.07 2.84 -17.67
N GLY A 115 6.36 2.88 -18.07
CA GLY A 115 6.74 2.98 -19.48
C GLY A 115 6.17 1.82 -20.32
N VAL A 116 6.25 0.59 -19.80
CA VAL A 116 5.64 -0.58 -20.47
C VAL A 116 4.11 -0.49 -20.45
N ALA A 117 3.50 0.00 -19.38
CA ALA A 117 2.06 0.20 -19.33
C ALA A 117 1.58 1.18 -20.43
N ASP A 118 2.31 2.30 -20.61
CA ASP A 118 2.05 3.28 -21.68
C ASP A 118 2.23 2.65 -23.08
N GLU A 119 3.34 1.93 -23.29
CA GLU A 119 3.63 1.23 -24.55
C GLU A 119 2.49 0.28 -24.95
N MET A 120 1.95 -0.45 -23.95
CA MET A 120 0.89 -1.42 -24.19
C MET A 120 -0.54 -0.82 -24.13
N GLY A 121 -0.68 0.47 -23.80
CA GLY A 121 -1.98 1.12 -23.61
C GLY A 121 -2.81 0.47 -22.49
N LYS A 122 -2.15 0.09 -21.38
CA LYS A 122 -2.76 -0.63 -20.25
C LYS A 122 -2.70 0.18 -18.96
N LEU A 123 -3.66 -0.08 -18.08
CA LEU A 123 -3.66 0.48 -16.73
C LEU A 123 -2.72 -0.32 -15.84
N LEU A 124 -1.80 0.38 -15.16
CA LEU A 124 -1.04 -0.13 -14.03
C LEU A 124 -1.46 0.65 -12.78
N ALA A 125 -2.04 -0.04 -11.80
CA ALA A 125 -2.41 0.52 -10.51
C ALA A 125 -1.67 -0.15 -9.36
N VAL A 126 -1.62 0.53 -8.20
CA VAL A 126 -0.92 0.07 -6.99
C VAL A 126 -1.93 -0.27 -5.91
N GLY A 127 -1.72 -1.36 -5.18
CA GLY A 127 -2.60 -1.90 -4.14
C GLY A 127 -2.66 -1.10 -2.83
N THR A 128 -2.89 0.21 -2.89
CA THR A 128 -2.97 1.10 -1.72
C THR A 128 -4.40 1.27 -1.22
N HIS A 129 -4.93 0.26 -0.57
CA HIS A 129 -6.34 0.21 -0.18
C HIS A 129 -6.68 1.05 1.08
N TYR A 130 -5.70 1.47 1.92
CA TYR A 130 -5.99 2.19 3.17
C TYR A 130 -6.62 3.56 2.98
N ARG A 131 -6.38 4.25 1.84
CA ARG A 131 -7.07 5.49 1.51
C ARG A 131 -8.60 5.34 1.42
N TYR A 132 -9.09 4.12 1.13
CA TYR A 132 -10.52 3.78 1.07
C TYR A 132 -11.15 3.47 2.44
N SER A 133 -10.38 3.55 3.52
CA SER A 133 -10.95 3.37 4.86
C SER A 133 -11.89 4.54 5.22
N ASN A 134 -12.95 4.26 5.97
CA ASN A 134 -13.94 5.28 6.32
C ASN A 134 -13.34 6.52 6.99
N PRO A 135 -12.41 6.42 7.95
CA PRO A 135 -11.80 7.61 8.56
C PRO A 135 -11.07 8.48 7.53
N VAL A 136 -10.34 7.85 6.60
CA VAL A 136 -9.59 8.60 5.58
C VAL A 136 -10.52 9.28 4.60
N GLN A 137 -11.57 8.59 4.15
CA GLN A 137 -12.56 9.17 3.22
C GLN A 137 -13.34 10.33 3.86
N VAL A 138 -13.73 10.21 5.12
CA VAL A 138 -14.39 11.30 5.85
C VAL A 138 -13.45 12.49 6.05
N ALA A 139 -12.19 12.26 6.38
CA ALA A 139 -11.18 13.32 6.49
C ALA A 139 -10.92 13.99 5.13
N LYS A 140 -10.83 13.20 4.04
CA LYS A 140 -10.64 13.73 2.69
C LYS A 140 -11.77 14.65 2.26
N GLN A 141 -13.00 14.32 2.59
CA GLN A 141 -14.15 15.23 2.34
C GLN A 141 -13.96 16.59 3.02
N GLN A 142 -13.37 16.64 4.23
CA GLN A 142 -13.09 17.91 4.91
C GLN A 142 -11.92 18.65 4.25
N VAL A 143 -10.90 17.93 3.77
CA VAL A 143 -9.81 18.52 2.97
C VAL A 143 -10.36 19.17 1.71
N ASP A 144 -11.19 18.44 0.95
CA ASP A 144 -11.78 18.90 -0.32
C ASP A 144 -12.78 20.04 -0.12
N ALA A 145 -13.43 20.10 1.04
CA ALA A 145 -14.29 21.21 1.44
C ALA A 145 -13.51 22.47 1.92
N GLY A 146 -12.17 22.39 2.00
CA GLY A 146 -11.33 23.52 2.42
C GLY A 146 -11.36 23.80 3.93
N PHE A 147 -11.85 22.88 4.75
CA PHE A 147 -11.97 23.07 6.21
C PHE A 147 -10.65 23.41 6.89
N PHE A 148 -9.53 22.91 6.38
CA PHE A 148 -8.22 23.08 7.01
C PHE A 148 -7.49 24.36 6.55
N GLY A 149 -7.97 25.04 5.50
CA GLY A 149 -7.17 26.04 4.81
C GLY A 149 -5.94 25.40 4.15
N ASP A 150 -4.79 26.05 4.23
CA ASP A 150 -3.53 25.51 3.73
C ASP A 150 -2.95 24.49 4.72
N ILE A 151 -2.84 23.24 4.33
CA ILE A 151 -2.22 22.18 5.15
C ILE A 151 -0.70 22.34 5.00
N TYR A 152 -0.04 22.86 6.03
CA TYR A 152 1.40 23.13 6.04
C TYR A 152 2.25 22.02 6.66
N ALA A 153 1.64 21.12 7.44
CA ALA A 153 2.34 19.99 8.04
C ALA A 153 1.41 18.79 8.27
N ALA A 154 1.99 17.60 8.25
CA ALA A 154 1.33 16.39 8.67
C ALA A 154 2.29 15.49 9.46
N ARG A 155 1.71 14.60 10.26
CA ARG A 155 2.42 13.53 10.94
C ARG A 155 1.63 12.24 10.78
N THR A 156 2.30 11.17 10.41
CA THR A 156 1.68 9.85 10.33
C THR A 156 2.51 8.81 11.06
N ILE A 157 1.85 8.00 11.86
CA ILE A 157 2.48 6.99 12.71
C ILE A 157 1.80 5.65 12.47
N TRP A 158 2.59 4.61 12.31
CA TRP A 158 2.13 3.23 12.43
C TRP A 158 3.13 2.41 13.23
N ASN A 159 2.92 2.36 14.52
CA ASN A 159 3.75 1.60 15.44
C ASN A 159 3.03 0.35 15.93
N ARG A 160 3.73 -0.77 15.92
CA ARG A 160 3.32 -2.02 16.53
C ARG A 160 4.28 -2.36 17.67
N ARG A 161 3.73 -2.81 18.77
CA ARG A 161 4.52 -3.33 19.89
C ARG A 161 5.17 -4.66 19.54
N SER A 162 4.45 -5.50 18.78
CA SER A 162 4.91 -6.80 18.32
C SER A 162 4.15 -7.16 17.05
N GLY A 163 4.82 -7.16 15.91
CA GLY A 163 4.16 -7.30 14.62
C GLY A 163 5.10 -7.59 13.45
N ILE A 164 6.30 -8.15 13.69
CA ILE A 164 7.19 -8.61 12.62
C ILE A 164 6.50 -9.75 11.87
N PRO A 165 6.15 -9.59 10.58
CA PRO A 165 5.45 -10.62 9.83
C PRO A 165 6.42 -11.70 9.36
N GLY A 166 5.98 -12.97 9.40
CA GLY A 166 6.66 -14.08 8.74
C GLY A 166 8.16 -14.15 8.93
N TYR A 167 8.65 -14.17 10.17
CA TYR A 167 10.08 -14.20 10.47
C TYR A 167 10.80 -15.35 9.73
N GLY A 168 11.86 -15.01 9.01
CA GLY A 168 12.61 -15.95 8.17
C GLY A 168 11.97 -16.21 6.79
N SER A 169 10.83 -15.59 6.51
CA SER A 169 10.24 -15.56 5.16
C SER A 169 10.85 -14.44 4.30
N TRP A 170 10.28 -14.21 3.13
CA TRP A 170 10.69 -13.15 2.24
C TRP A 170 10.58 -11.74 2.89
N PHE A 171 9.64 -11.52 3.82
CA PHE A 171 9.46 -10.24 4.52
C PHE A 171 10.71 -9.77 5.27
N THR A 172 11.48 -10.70 5.85
CA THR A 172 12.65 -10.40 6.66
C THR A 172 13.97 -10.55 5.89
N ASN A 173 13.89 -10.78 4.58
CA ASN A 173 15.01 -10.90 3.66
C ASN A 173 15.08 -9.67 2.76
N ASN A 174 16.10 -8.83 2.94
CA ASN A 174 16.23 -7.56 2.21
C ASN A 174 16.31 -7.74 0.69
N ASP A 175 16.94 -8.81 0.19
CA ASP A 175 17.02 -9.07 -1.25
C ASP A 175 15.66 -9.33 -1.90
N LEU A 176 14.68 -9.80 -1.12
CA LEU A 176 13.33 -10.11 -1.60
C LEU A 176 12.32 -9.00 -1.29
N ALA A 177 12.47 -8.36 -0.13
CA ALA A 177 11.53 -7.36 0.38
C ALA A 177 11.95 -5.92 0.03
N GLY A 178 13.27 -5.64 -0.11
CA GLY A 178 13.82 -4.30 -0.29
C GLY A 178 13.87 -3.45 0.98
N GLY A 179 13.22 -3.88 2.03
CA GLY A 179 13.15 -3.25 3.34
C GLY A 179 12.12 -3.93 4.23
N GLY A 180 12.03 -3.50 5.47
CA GLY A 180 11.15 -4.08 6.48
C GLY A 180 9.88 -3.25 6.73
N GLY A 181 9.77 -2.69 7.94
CA GLY A 181 8.60 -1.91 8.36
C GLY A 181 8.27 -0.75 7.44
N LEU A 182 9.28 -0.09 6.89
CA LEU A 182 9.10 1.02 5.95
C LEU A 182 8.37 0.57 4.66
N PHE A 183 8.78 -0.55 4.07
CA PHE A 183 8.22 -1.09 2.83
C PHE A 183 6.87 -1.80 3.03
N ASP A 184 6.65 -2.41 4.19
CA ASP A 184 5.41 -3.14 4.45
C ASP A 184 4.28 -2.23 4.92
N ILE A 185 4.42 -1.61 6.09
CA ILE A 185 3.37 -0.76 6.68
C ILE A 185 3.62 0.74 6.47
N GLY A 186 4.88 1.14 6.31
CA GLY A 186 5.25 2.55 6.08
C GLY A 186 4.67 3.11 4.81
N ILE A 187 4.65 2.34 3.72
CA ILE A 187 4.03 2.75 2.44
C ILE A 187 2.54 3.07 2.60
N HIS A 188 1.80 2.34 3.42
CA HIS A 188 0.39 2.60 3.66
C HIS A 188 0.17 3.87 4.51
N ALA A 189 0.98 4.05 5.56
CA ALA A 189 0.93 5.26 6.37
C ALA A 189 1.29 6.50 5.55
N LEU A 190 2.32 6.37 4.70
CA LEU A 190 2.77 7.42 3.78
C LEU A 190 1.68 7.76 2.77
N ASP A 191 1.12 6.78 2.06
CA ASP A 191 0.05 6.98 1.08
C ASP A 191 -1.16 7.69 1.68
N ARG A 192 -1.56 7.28 2.89
CA ARG A 192 -2.65 7.89 3.65
C ARG A 192 -2.40 9.39 3.93
N ALA A 193 -1.20 9.73 4.39
CA ALA A 193 -0.85 11.11 4.68
C ALA A 193 -0.76 11.95 3.40
N LEU A 194 -0.09 11.45 2.36
CA LEU A 194 0.04 12.12 1.07
C LEU A 194 -1.33 12.34 0.39
N TYR A 195 -2.24 11.36 0.45
CA TYR A 195 -3.60 11.50 -0.07
C TYR A 195 -4.36 12.64 0.62
N LEU A 196 -4.24 12.76 1.93
CA LEU A 196 -4.86 13.85 2.69
C LEU A 196 -4.16 15.20 2.50
N MET A 197 -2.88 15.23 2.13
CA MET A 197 -2.13 16.44 1.78
C MET A 197 -2.22 16.80 0.28
N ASN A 198 -3.04 16.11 -0.52
CA ASN A 198 -3.13 16.29 -1.98
C ASN A 198 -1.80 16.08 -2.73
N TYR A 199 -0.92 15.20 -2.23
CA TYR A 199 0.35 14.79 -2.86
C TYR A 199 1.26 15.96 -3.25
N PRO A 200 1.74 16.78 -2.31
CA PRO A 200 2.68 17.85 -2.61
C PRO A 200 4.00 17.27 -3.18
N GLU A 201 4.70 18.05 -4.02
CA GLU A 201 5.95 17.64 -4.65
C GLU A 201 7.08 17.51 -3.63
N PRO A 202 7.68 16.33 -3.40
CA PRO A 202 8.73 16.14 -2.42
C PRO A 202 10.08 16.66 -2.94
N VAL A 203 10.86 17.34 -2.08
CA VAL A 203 12.16 17.93 -2.41
C VAL A 203 13.32 17.20 -1.75
N SER A 204 13.15 16.84 -0.48
CA SER A 204 14.20 16.16 0.29
C SER A 204 13.63 15.38 1.45
N VAL A 205 14.40 14.41 1.92
CA VAL A 205 14.06 13.61 3.09
C VAL A 205 15.25 13.43 4.01
N SER A 206 15.01 13.42 5.32
CA SER A 206 15.92 12.91 6.35
C SER A 206 15.32 11.68 6.97
N GLY A 207 16.09 10.60 7.11
CA GLY A 207 15.60 9.33 7.63
C GLY A 207 16.60 8.62 8.52
N ALA A 208 16.07 7.78 9.41
CA ALA A 208 16.86 6.86 10.23
C ALA A 208 16.11 5.52 10.35
N SER A 209 16.82 4.42 10.14
CA SER A 209 16.27 3.07 10.21
C SER A 209 17.05 2.21 11.18
N TYR A 210 16.35 1.33 11.87
CA TYR A 210 16.90 0.48 12.91
C TYR A 210 16.41 -0.96 12.77
N ALA A 211 17.26 -1.93 13.16
CA ALA A 211 16.91 -3.33 13.31
C ALA A 211 17.30 -3.77 14.73
N LYS A 212 16.40 -3.62 15.69
CA LYS A 212 16.71 -3.83 17.12
C LYS A 212 15.98 -5.03 17.75
N PHE A 213 14.84 -5.39 17.21
CA PHE A 213 14.01 -6.50 17.70
C PHE A 213 14.22 -7.76 16.87
N GLY A 214 14.08 -7.66 15.56
CA GLY A 214 14.18 -8.78 14.65
C GLY A 214 15.47 -9.59 14.76
N PRO A 215 16.68 -8.98 14.73
CA PRO A 215 17.94 -9.73 14.89
C PRO A 215 18.05 -10.52 16.19
N ARG A 216 17.24 -10.17 17.20
CA ARG A 216 17.17 -10.85 18.50
C ARG A 216 16.04 -11.87 18.56
N GLY A 217 15.29 -12.09 17.47
CA GLY A 217 14.12 -12.96 17.44
C GLY A 217 12.96 -12.46 18.31
N LEU A 218 12.88 -11.16 18.56
CA LEU A 218 11.84 -10.50 19.34
C LEU A 218 10.82 -9.80 18.43
N GLY A 219 9.67 -9.39 19.00
CA GLY A 219 8.67 -8.62 18.28
C GLY A 219 7.90 -9.43 17.22
N LEU A 220 7.88 -10.74 17.36
CA LEU A 220 7.20 -11.63 16.43
C LEU A 220 5.70 -11.47 16.55
N GLY A 221 5.05 -11.53 15.43
CA GLY A 221 3.61 -11.41 15.32
C GLY A 221 3.27 -11.20 13.87
N GLY A 222 2.08 -10.69 13.62
CA GLY A 222 1.78 -10.17 12.33
C GLY A 222 0.78 -10.95 11.54
N TRP A 223 0.46 -10.33 10.46
CA TRP A 223 -0.61 -10.64 9.58
C TRP A 223 -0.27 -11.87 8.71
N GLY A 224 -1.17 -12.85 8.69
CA GLY A 224 -1.12 -13.95 7.72
C GLY A 224 -0.21 -15.13 8.04
N MET A 225 0.50 -15.13 9.17
CA MET A 225 1.35 -16.25 9.57
C MET A 225 1.10 -16.61 11.04
N ASP A 226 1.17 -17.91 11.38
CA ASP A 226 1.18 -18.33 12.76
C ASP A 226 2.34 -17.67 13.52
N LYS A 227 2.15 -17.44 14.83
CA LYS A 227 3.20 -16.93 15.73
C LYS A 227 4.31 -17.99 15.87
N GLN A 228 5.05 -18.22 14.79
CA GLN A 228 6.13 -19.18 14.78
C GLN A 228 7.35 -18.59 15.49
N ARG A 229 7.98 -19.41 16.31
CA ARG A 229 9.30 -19.07 16.85
C ARG A 229 10.28 -18.94 15.68
N PRO A 230 11.28 -18.02 15.75
CA PRO A 230 12.29 -17.93 14.73
C PRO A 230 12.96 -19.30 14.53
N THR A 231 13.00 -19.74 13.28
CA THR A 231 13.81 -20.91 12.93
C THR A 231 15.28 -20.55 13.18
N PRO A 232 16.09 -21.38 13.86
CA PRO A 232 17.51 -21.11 14.01
C PRO A 232 18.17 -20.85 12.66
N GLY A 233 18.90 -19.73 12.54
CA GLY A 233 19.53 -19.32 11.29
C GLY A 233 18.61 -18.60 10.28
N ALA A 234 17.37 -18.31 10.62
CA ALA A 234 16.48 -17.53 9.79
C ALA A 234 17.02 -16.11 9.59
N ARG A 235 17.02 -15.64 8.34
CA ARG A 235 17.55 -14.33 7.93
C ARG A 235 16.65 -13.20 8.40
N PHE A 236 17.23 -12.18 9.02
CA PHE A 236 16.61 -10.91 9.33
C PHE A 236 17.64 -9.79 9.08
N ASP A 237 17.51 -9.09 7.97
CA ASP A 237 18.42 -8.03 7.53
C ASP A 237 17.69 -6.80 6.97
N VAL A 238 16.47 -6.56 7.49
CA VAL A 238 15.63 -5.41 7.17
C VAL A 238 15.41 -4.53 8.41
N ASP A 239 14.81 -3.35 8.22
CA ASP A 239 14.41 -2.49 9.34
C ASP A 239 13.21 -3.04 10.10
N ASP A 240 13.19 -2.86 11.43
CA ASP A 240 12.01 -3.07 12.27
C ASP A 240 11.43 -1.76 12.81
N PHE A 241 12.16 -0.64 12.65
CA PHE A 241 11.75 0.71 13.02
C PHE A 241 12.38 1.75 12.08
N THR A 242 11.58 2.70 11.58
CA THR A 242 12.06 3.79 10.71
C THR A 242 11.37 5.10 11.03
N TRP A 243 12.16 6.19 11.06
CA TRP A 243 11.70 7.57 11.01
C TRP A 243 12.02 8.22 9.68
N GLY A 244 11.10 9.07 9.22
CA GLY A 244 11.30 9.92 8.04
C GLY A 244 10.77 11.33 8.29
N PHE A 245 11.48 12.33 7.80
CA PHE A 245 11.05 13.72 7.71
C PHE A 245 11.15 14.16 6.26
N VAL A 246 10.02 14.52 5.66
CA VAL A 246 9.92 14.91 4.25
C VAL A 246 9.66 16.41 4.14
N ARG A 247 10.38 17.08 3.24
CA ARG A 247 10.16 18.48 2.85
C ARG A 247 9.58 18.51 1.45
N PHE A 248 8.56 19.34 1.26
CA PHE A 248 7.90 19.55 -0.02
C PHE A 248 8.21 20.94 -0.60
N ALA A 249 7.95 21.11 -1.90
CA ALA A 249 8.37 22.28 -2.66
C ALA A 249 7.74 23.60 -2.18
N ASN A 250 6.49 23.56 -1.71
CA ASN A 250 5.79 24.75 -1.23
C ASN A 250 6.03 25.04 0.27
N GLY A 251 6.91 24.24 0.92
CA GLY A 251 7.28 24.42 2.32
C GLY A 251 6.55 23.51 3.29
N GLU A 252 5.62 22.70 2.82
CA GLU A 252 4.95 21.68 3.64
C GLU A 252 5.94 20.65 4.16
N THR A 253 5.58 19.99 5.26
CA THR A 253 6.41 18.94 5.86
C THR A 253 5.59 17.76 6.30
N LEU A 254 6.21 16.55 6.26
CA LEU A 254 5.59 15.31 6.76
C LEU A 254 6.58 14.57 7.67
N ILE A 255 6.09 14.18 8.85
CA ILE A 255 6.78 13.24 9.74
C ILE A 255 6.15 11.85 9.54
N LEU A 256 7.00 10.87 9.25
CA LEU A 256 6.64 9.45 9.16
C LEU A 256 7.35 8.67 10.27
N GLU A 257 6.59 7.91 11.05
CA GLU A 257 7.12 6.98 12.05
C GLU A 257 6.47 5.62 11.88
N VAL A 258 7.29 4.59 11.66
CA VAL A 258 6.80 3.23 11.46
C VAL A 258 7.62 2.21 12.21
N SER A 259 6.94 1.23 12.80
CA SER A 259 7.63 0.15 13.50
C SER A 259 6.82 -1.15 13.41
N TRP A 260 7.52 -2.23 13.09
CA TRP A 260 6.98 -3.57 13.26
C TRP A 260 7.04 -4.02 14.72
N ALA A 261 8.03 -3.52 15.48
CA ALA A 261 8.22 -3.85 16.88
C ALA A 261 8.93 -2.73 17.65
N ALA A 262 8.33 -2.30 18.74
CA ALA A 262 8.88 -1.28 19.62
C ALA A 262 8.41 -1.49 21.06
N HIS A 263 9.17 -1.03 22.04
CA HIS A 263 8.71 -0.98 23.45
C HIS A 263 7.78 0.21 23.66
N PHE A 264 6.66 0.23 22.91
CA PHE A 264 5.64 1.25 22.98
C PHE A 264 4.25 0.66 22.71
N GLU A 265 3.20 1.45 22.88
CA GLU A 265 1.82 1.05 22.56
C GLU A 265 1.61 0.97 21.03
N ASP A 266 0.67 0.11 20.61
CA ASP A 266 0.22 0.07 19.22
C ASP A 266 -0.48 1.38 18.86
N GLN A 267 -0.04 2.00 17.75
CA GLN A 267 -0.58 3.27 17.27
C GLN A 267 -0.71 3.25 15.75
N PHE A 268 -1.82 3.73 15.23
CA PHE A 268 -1.98 4.02 13.82
C PHE A 268 -2.89 5.24 13.65
N TYR A 269 -2.29 6.38 13.31
CA TYR A 269 -3.02 7.61 13.08
C TYR A 269 -2.27 8.56 12.12
N THR A 270 -3.00 9.55 11.61
CA THR A 270 -2.46 10.69 10.87
C THR A 270 -3.00 11.98 11.49
N GLU A 271 -2.14 12.96 11.69
CA GLU A 271 -2.46 14.32 12.11
C GLU A 271 -2.25 15.27 10.94
N LEU A 272 -3.17 16.21 10.77
CA LEU A 272 -3.06 17.30 9.80
C LEU A 272 -3.04 18.64 10.52
N TYR A 273 -2.18 19.53 10.08
CA TYR A 273 -2.02 20.88 10.60
C TYR A 273 -2.26 21.87 9.46
N GLY A 274 -3.37 22.58 9.50
CA GLY A 274 -3.74 23.59 8.53
C GLY A 274 -3.91 24.97 9.16
N THR A 275 -3.99 26.00 8.34
CA THR A 275 -4.10 27.40 8.77
C THR A 275 -5.45 27.73 9.42
N GLU A 276 -6.53 27.03 9.04
CA GLU A 276 -7.90 27.24 9.54
C GLU A 276 -8.34 26.13 10.47
N GLY A 277 -7.68 24.96 10.42
CA GLY A 277 -8.02 23.83 11.25
C GLY A 277 -6.98 22.74 11.21
N GLY A 278 -7.17 21.72 12.07
CA GLY A 278 -6.35 20.53 12.14
C GLY A 278 -7.22 19.28 12.32
N ALA A 279 -6.61 18.10 12.20
CA ALA A 279 -7.31 16.85 12.45
C ALA A 279 -6.41 15.81 13.09
N TYR A 280 -7.02 14.98 13.94
CA TYR A 280 -6.53 13.67 14.34
C TYR A 280 -7.38 12.60 13.64
N ILE A 281 -6.77 11.73 12.84
CA ILE A 281 -7.44 10.68 12.08
C ILE A 281 -6.86 9.34 12.54
N GLY A 282 -7.59 8.63 13.41
CA GLY A 282 -7.21 7.32 13.94
C GLY A 282 -7.43 6.18 12.95
N SER A 283 -7.12 4.97 13.39
CA SER A 283 -7.37 3.74 12.63
C SER A 283 -8.79 3.21 12.81
N GLU A 284 -9.40 3.44 13.98
CA GLU A 284 -10.65 2.87 14.40
C GLU A 284 -11.73 3.96 14.53
N GLU A 285 -12.32 4.33 13.38
CA GLU A 285 -13.53 5.20 13.36
C GLU A 285 -13.42 6.49 14.21
N ARG A 286 -12.18 6.89 14.60
CA ARG A 286 -11.93 8.07 15.42
C ARG A 286 -11.35 9.19 14.56
N ILE A 287 -12.14 10.25 14.39
CA ILE A 287 -11.68 11.52 13.85
C ILE A 287 -12.05 12.62 14.83
N GLU A 288 -11.12 13.51 15.07
CA GLU A 288 -11.32 14.74 15.82
C GLU A 288 -10.78 15.90 15.01
N LEU A 289 -11.63 16.88 14.75
CA LEU A 289 -11.27 18.12 14.05
C LEU A 289 -11.01 19.22 15.08
N TYR A 290 -10.04 20.06 14.80
CA TYR A 290 -9.64 21.19 15.64
C TYR A 290 -9.77 22.46 14.84
N THR A 291 -10.45 23.49 15.39
CA THR A 291 -10.57 24.80 14.76
C THR A 291 -10.86 25.86 15.81
N ASN A 292 -11.11 27.09 15.41
CA ASN A 292 -11.57 28.17 16.27
C ASN A 292 -12.99 28.59 15.89
N LEU A 293 -13.88 28.68 16.86
CA LEU A 293 -15.22 29.25 16.69
C LEU A 293 -15.29 30.53 17.52
N ASN A 294 -15.51 31.67 16.86
CA ASN A 294 -15.50 33.00 17.51
C ASN A 294 -14.24 33.23 18.35
N SER A 295 -13.07 32.89 17.79
CA SER A 295 -11.74 32.97 18.44
C SER A 295 -11.57 32.06 19.67
N GLN A 296 -12.45 31.10 19.88
CA GLN A 296 -12.31 30.08 20.92
C GLN A 296 -11.91 28.73 20.31
N PRO A 297 -10.86 28.07 20.82
CA PRO A 297 -10.49 26.72 20.37
C PRO A 297 -11.63 25.73 20.61
N VAL A 298 -11.97 24.94 19.62
CA VAL A 298 -12.99 23.90 19.70
C VAL A 298 -12.48 22.58 19.11
N ASN A 299 -12.91 21.51 19.74
CA ASN A 299 -12.71 20.14 19.26
C ASN A 299 -14.04 19.59 18.76
N ILE A 300 -14.06 19.05 17.57
CA ILE A 300 -15.26 18.53 16.92
C ILE A 300 -15.07 17.03 16.69
N PRO A 301 -15.66 16.16 17.50
CA PRO A 301 -15.67 14.73 17.23
C PRO A 301 -16.54 14.45 15.99
N VAL A 302 -15.99 13.69 15.05
CA VAL A 302 -16.69 13.35 13.80
C VAL A 302 -17.16 11.91 13.86
N ASN A 303 -18.45 11.69 13.57
CA ASN A 303 -19.00 10.35 13.46
C ASN A 303 -18.51 9.71 12.15
N VAL A 304 -17.74 8.64 12.28
CA VAL A 304 -17.28 7.83 11.15
C VAL A 304 -18.23 6.63 11.00
N PRO A 305 -18.72 6.34 9.79
CA PRO A 305 -19.54 5.15 9.56
C PRO A 305 -18.79 3.88 9.98
N ARG A 306 -19.46 3.03 10.76
CA ARG A 306 -18.87 1.77 11.21
C ARG A 306 -18.77 0.76 10.07
N GLY A 307 -17.78 -0.11 10.18
CA GLY A 307 -17.48 -1.10 9.17
C GLY A 307 -16.92 -0.44 7.91
N GLY A 308 -16.76 -1.21 6.89
CA GLY A 308 -16.22 -0.74 5.61
C GLY A 308 -15.27 -1.77 5.04
N ASN A 309 -15.34 -1.93 3.74
CA ASN A 309 -14.49 -2.84 3.01
C ASN A 309 -13.59 -2.02 2.07
N SER A 310 -12.42 -1.61 2.57
CA SER A 310 -11.47 -0.82 1.77
C SER A 310 -10.97 -1.57 0.53
N TYR A 311 -10.77 -2.88 0.62
CA TYR A 311 -10.44 -3.72 -0.54
C TYR A 311 -11.58 -3.79 -1.57
N GLY A 312 -12.82 -3.88 -1.10
CA GLY A 312 -13.99 -3.92 -1.99
C GLY A 312 -14.21 -2.60 -2.74
N ARG A 313 -14.07 -1.47 -2.04
CA ARG A 313 -14.12 -0.14 -2.68
C ARG A 313 -12.99 0.03 -3.69
N PHE A 314 -11.80 -0.37 -3.32
CA PHE A 314 -10.63 -0.32 -4.21
C PHE A 314 -10.81 -1.20 -5.46
N ALA A 315 -11.27 -2.45 -5.30
CA ALA A 315 -11.53 -3.35 -6.43
C ALA A 315 -12.61 -2.80 -7.38
N LEU A 316 -13.68 -2.24 -6.82
CA LEU A 316 -14.74 -1.59 -7.60
C LEU A 316 -14.21 -0.36 -8.37
N ASP A 317 -13.46 0.51 -7.71
CA ASP A 317 -12.90 1.72 -8.33
C ASP A 317 -11.84 1.37 -9.39
N TYR A 318 -11.05 0.33 -9.17
CA TYR A 318 -10.12 -0.15 -10.20
C TYR A 318 -10.85 -0.55 -11.49
N VAL A 319 -11.97 -1.28 -11.37
CA VAL A 319 -12.76 -1.67 -12.54
C VAL A 319 -13.45 -0.45 -13.18
N ARG A 320 -13.99 0.46 -12.39
CA ARG A 320 -14.57 1.73 -12.90
C ARG A 320 -13.56 2.58 -13.66
N GLN A 321 -12.31 2.61 -13.18
CA GLN A 321 -11.24 3.33 -13.90
C GLN A 321 -10.95 2.68 -15.26
N LEU A 322 -11.02 1.35 -15.37
CA LEU A 322 -10.92 0.66 -16.67
C LEU A 322 -12.10 1.01 -17.61
N GLU A 323 -13.22 1.40 -17.04
CA GLU A 323 -14.42 1.85 -17.77
C GLU A 323 -14.42 3.36 -18.07
N GLY A 324 -13.33 4.06 -17.70
CA GLY A 324 -13.11 5.48 -17.98
C GLY A 324 -13.70 6.43 -16.94
N GLU A 325 -14.11 5.94 -15.77
CA GLU A 325 -14.56 6.80 -14.67
C GLU A 325 -13.35 7.40 -13.91
N THR A 326 -13.55 8.59 -13.33
CA THR A 326 -12.58 9.16 -12.37
C THR A 326 -12.77 8.50 -11.01
N THR A 327 -11.69 8.01 -10.42
CA THR A 327 -11.70 7.27 -9.16
C THR A 327 -10.57 7.72 -8.23
N ASP A 328 -10.56 7.20 -7.00
CA ASP A 328 -9.49 7.41 -6.01
C ASP A 328 -8.30 6.43 -6.16
N VAL A 329 -8.25 5.65 -7.24
CA VAL A 329 -7.10 4.78 -7.52
C VAL A 329 -5.84 5.62 -7.68
N VAL A 330 -4.75 5.18 -7.07
CA VAL A 330 -3.44 5.86 -7.13
C VAL A 330 -3.03 6.13 -8.57
N THR A 331 -2.77 7.41 -8.90
CA THR A 331 -2.24 7.77 -10.20
C THR A 331 -0.75 7.41 -10.29
N ARG A 332 -0.20 7.43 -11.51
CA ARG A 332 1.23 7.23 -11.76
C ARG A 332 2.09 8.18 -10.94
N GLU A 333 1.76 9.48 -10.98
CA GLU A 333 2.50 10.54 -10.29
C GLU A 333 2.50 10.30 -8.78
N GLN A 334 1.35 9.97 -8.21
CA GLN A 334 1.19 9.65 -6.78
C GLN A 334 2.02 8.42 -6.38
N ALA A 335 2.00 7.37 -7.19
CA ALA A 335 2.78 6.17 -6.96
C ALA A 335 4.29 6.45 -6.98
N LEU A 336 4.75 7.24 -7.97
CA LEU A 336 6.15 7.64 -8.09
C LEU A 336 6.62 8.50 -6.91
N ILE A 337 5.78 9.45 -6.44
CA ILE A 337 6.06 10.25 -5.24
C ILE A 337 6.30 9.34 -4.04
N SER A 338 5.42 8.36 -3.82
CA SER A 338 5.54 7.43 -2.69
C SER A 338 6.81 6.60 -2.75
N VAL A 339 7.16 6.05 -3.93
CA VAL A 339 8.39 5.25 -4.12
C VAL A 339 9.64 6.12 -3.93
N LYS A 340 9.67 7.33 -4.49
CA LYS A 340 10.79 8.28 -4.34
C LYS A 340 11.03 8.66 -2.88
N ILE A 341 9.98 8.90 -2.10
CA ILE A 341 10.10 9.21 -0.67
C ILE A 341 10.70 8.03 0.09
N ILE A 342 10.21 6.80 -0.13
CA ILE A 342 10.73 5.61 0.54
C ILE A 342 12.19 5.37 0.18
N GLU A 343 12.54 5.44 -1.10
CA GLU A 343 13.93 5.32 -1.57
C GLU A 343 14.83 6.40 -0.97
N GLY A 344 14.33 7.65 -0.89
CA GLY A 344 15.03 8.76 -0.27
C GLY A 344 15.27 8.55 1.23
N ILE A 345 14.29 8.04 1.97
CA ILE A 345 14.43 7.71 3.40
C ILE A 345 15.51 6.64 3.59
N GLN A 346 15.52 5.58 2.76
CA GLN A 346 16.56 4.54 2.82
C GLN A 346 17.96 5.11 2.55
N LYS A 347 18.10 5.95 1.51
CA LYS A 347 19.37 6.60 1.16
C LYS A 347 19.87 7.49 2.31
N SER A 348 18.96 8.27 2.90
CA SER A 348 19.28 9.13 4.05
C SER A 348 19.68 8.31 5.27
N ALA A 349 18.94 7.25 5.59
CA ALA A 349 19.26 6.38 6.72
C ALA A 349 20.63 5.67 6.56
N ALA A 350 20.97 5.28 5.34
CA ALA A 350 22.25 4.63 5.04
C ALA A 350 23.43 5.60 5.06
N SER A 351 23.25 6.85 4.60
CA SER A 351 24.31 7.85 4.54
C SER A 351 24.46 8.70 5.80
N GLY A 352 23.40 8.77 6.64
CA GLY A 352 23.34 9.63 7.82
C GLY A 352 23.14 11.13 7.52
N VAL A 353 22.80 11.47 6.26
CA VAL A 353 22.56 12.86 5.82
C VAL A 353 21.25 12.97 5.07
N GLU A 354 20.74 14.21 4.93
CA GLU A 354 19.54 14.48 4.12
C GLU A 354 19.75 14.06 2.65
N SER A 355 18.76 13.37 2.08
CA SER A 355 18.74 12.94 0.68
C SER A 355 17.84 13.85 -0.14
N ARG A 356 18.33 14.39 -1.27
CA ARG A 356 17.51 15.08 -2.27
C ARG A 356 16.66 14.06 -3.03
N ILE A 357 15.42 14.44 -3.34
CA ILE A 357 14.52 13.70 -4.21
C ILE A 357 14.59 14.33 -5.62
N ALA A 358 14.94 13.50 -6.60
CA ALA A 358 15.06 13.90 -8.00
C ALA A 358 13.79 13.55 -8.81
#